data_fa0a5ef8a36ada29f20ff7c13750a1b5
#
_entry.id   fa0a5ef8a36ada29f20ff7c13750a1b5
#
_cell.length_a   1.000
_cell.length_b   1.000
_cell.length_c   1.000
_cell.angle_alpha   90.00
_cell.angle_beta   90.00
_cell.angle_gamma   90.00
#
_symmetry.space_group_name_H-M   'P 1'
#
loop_
_entity.id
_entity.type
_entity.pdbx_description
1 polymer ?
#
loop_
_entity_poly.entity_id
_entity_poly.type
_entity_poly.pdbx_seq_one_letter_code
_entity_poly.pdbx_strand_id
1 'polypeptide(L)'
;MVKSETKIRVRYGETDQMGYVYYGVYAQYYEVGRVEAMRLLGFSYKEIEQKGLLMPVIDFSISYKKPAYYDDEITVITLIREKPNGYRFNFEYECYNSSNELLNTGKVTLVMLEKPTNKMTKIPEWFENALNRFFLP
;
A
#
# COMPACT_ATOMS: atom_id res chain seq x y z
N MET A 1 13.51 6.90 3.00
CA MET A 1 12.06 6.66 2.92
C MET A 1 11.68 6.26 1.50
N VAL A 2 10.79 5.31 1.36
CA VAL A 2 10.21 4.97 0.05
C VAL A 2 8.94 5.77 -0.13
N LYS A 3 8.80 6.41 -1.30
CA LYS A 3 7.58 7.12 -1.67
C LYS A 3 7.22 6.72 -3.10
N SER A 4 5.99 6.23 -3.29
CA SER A 4 5.48 5.82 -4.59
C SER A 4 4.16 6.52 -4.86
N GLU A 5 3.97 6.96 -6.10
CA GLU A 5 2.72 7.59 -6.54
C GLU A 5 2.06 6.72 -7.60
N THR A 6 0.78 6.49 -7.44
CA THR A 6 -0.01 5.69 -8.38
C THR A 6 -1.32 6.39 -8.64
N LYS A 7 -1.71 6.47 -9.91
CA LYS A 7 -2.98 7.09 -10.30
C LYS A 7 -4.02 6.02 -10.57
N ILE A 8 -5.23 6.24 -10.06
CA ILE A 8 -6.36 5.34 -10.20
C ILE A 8 -7.55 6.15 -10.67
N ARG A 9 -8.24 5.63 -11.70
CA ARG A 9 -9.52 6.18 -12.15
C ARG A 9 -10.64 5.49 -11.38
N VAL A 10 -11.50 6.25 -10.71
CA VAL A 10 -12.66 5.70 -10.00
C VAL A 10 -13.62 5.09 -11.02
N ARG A 11 -13.96 3.82 -10.84
CA ARG A 11 -14.89 3.10 -11.71
C ARG A 11 -16.32 3.19 -11.17
N TYR A 12 -17.27 3.03 -12.07
CA TYR A 12 -18.70 3.09 -11.74
C TYR A 12 -19.06 2.16 -10.59
N GLY A 13 -18.61 0.91 -10.64
CA GLY A 13 -18.91 -0.11 -9.62
C GLY A 13 -18.24 0.12 -8.27
N GLU A 14 -17.41 1.15 -8.14
CA GLU A 14 -16.74 1.48 -6.88
C GLU A 14 -17.47 2.57 -6.09
N THR A 15 -18.56 3.09 -6.64
CA THR A 15 -19.37 4.13 -6.00
C THR A 15 -20.60 3.54 -5.32
N ASP A 16 -21.11 4.24 -4.33
CA ASP A 16 -22.31 3.86 -3.60
C ASP A 16 -23.51 4.75 -3.97
N GLN A 17 -24.65 4.54 -3.31
CA GLN A 17 -25.86 5.31 -3.58
C GLN A 17 -25.73 6.79 -3.22
N MET A 18 -24.76 7.17 -2.39
CA MET A 18 -24.48 8.56 -2.06
C MET A 18 -23.73 9.27 -3.20
N GLY A 19 -23.28 8.52 -4.21
CA GLY A 19 -22.64 9.06 -5.40
C GLY A 19 -21.13 9.19 -5.31
N TYR A 20 -20.50 8.69 -4.24
CA TYR A 20 -19.06 8.72 -4.12
C TYR A 20 -18.49 7.34 -3.80
N VAL A 21 -17.16 7.23 -3.83
CA VAL A 21 -16.46 5.96 -3.59
C VAL A 21 -16.89 5.37 -2.26
N TYR A 22 -17.34 4.10 -2.31
CA TYR A 22 -17.69 3.35 -1.11
C TYR A 22 -16.47 3.22 -0.20
N TYR A 23 -16.63 3.46 1.08
CA TYR A 23 -15.50 3.56 2.00
C TYR A 23 -14.59 2.32 1.98
N GLY A 24 -15.15 1.14 1.79
CA GLY A 24 -14.38 -0.12 1.77
C GLY A 24 -13.50 -0.29 0.53
N VAL A 25 -13.76 0.46 -0.54
CA VAL A 25 -12.97 0.38 -1.77
C VAL A 25 -11.55 0.93 -1.56
N TYR A 26 -11.35 1.82 -0.61
CA TYR A 26 -10.02 2.38 -0.37
C TYR A 26 -9.00 1.32 0.09
N ALA A 27 -9.45 0.22 0.69
CA ALA A 27 -8.56 -0.91 0.97
C ALA A 27 -7.94 -1.46 -0.32
N GLN A 28 -8.73 -1.52 -1.40
CA GLN A 28 -8.26 -1.96 -2.72
C GLN A 28 -7.33 -0.92 -3.36
N TYR A 29 -7.65 0.36 -3.23
CA TYR A 29 -6.80 1.43 -3.76
C TYR A 29 -5.43 1.43 -3.07
N TYR A 30 -5.41 1.23 -1.76
CA TYR A 30 -4.17 1.13 -1.01
C TYR A 30 -3.36 -0.11 -1.41
N GLU A 31 -4.04 -1.22 -1.71
CA GLU A 31 -3.37 -2.41 -2.22
C GLU A 31 -2.67 -2.12 -3.54
N VAL A 32 -3.35 -1.43 -4.47
CA VAL A 32 -2.74 -1.02 -5.74
C VAL A 32 -1.50 -0.17 -5.48
N GLY A 33 -1.59 0.79 -4.58
CA GLY A 33 -0.45 1.64 -4.21
C GLY A 33 0.71 0.82 -3.64
N ARG A 34 0.41 -0.13 -2.77
CA ARG A 34 1.41 -1.01 -2.16
C ARG A 34 2.10 -1.88 -3.20
N VAL A 35 1.34 -2.45 -4.14
CA VAL A 35 1.88 -3.26 -5.23
C VAL A 35 2.85 -2.44 -6.09
N GLU A 36 2.47 -1.21 -6.41
CA GLU A 36 3.34 -0.33 -7.21
C GLU A 36 4.57 0.12 -6.42
N ALA A 37 4.46 0.30 -5.10
CA ALA A 37 5.62 0.56 -4.26
C ALA A 37 6.62 -0.61 -4.29
N MET A 38 6.11 -1.85 -4.29
CA MET A 38 6.97 -3.03 -4.41
C MET A 38 7.66 -3.06 -5.77
N ARG A 39 6.96 -2.70 -6.85
CA ARG A 39 7.59 -2.62 -8.19
C ARG A 39 8.69 -1.56 -8.23
N LEU A 40 8.52 -0.45 -7.55
CA LEU A 40 9.57 0.56 -7.42
C LEU A 40 10.83 -0.01 -6.76
N LEU A 41 10.65 -0.95 -5.82
CA LEU A 41 11.76 -1.65 -5.18
C LEU A 41 12.37 -2.74 -6.06
N GLY A 42 11.70 -3.11 -7.15
CA GLY A 42 12.18 -4.11 -8.10
C GLY A 42 11.45 -5.45 -8.05
N PHE A 43 10.33 -5.55 -7.34
CA PHE A 43 9.60 -6.81 -7.17
C PHE A 43 8.13 -6.66 -7.53
N SER A 44 7.56 -7.67 -8.23
CA SER A 44 6.13 -7.87 -8.22
C SER A 44 5.73 -8.66 -6.97
N TYR A 45 4.48 -8.56 -6.54
CA TYR A 45 3.99 -9.40 -5.44
C TYR A 45 4.14 -10.89 -5.76
N LYS A 46 3.91 -11.25 -7.02
CA LYS A 46 4.10 -12.63 -7.47
C LYS A 46 5.53 -13.09 -7.21
N GLU A 47 6.52 -12.27 -7.54
CA GLU A 47 7.93 -12.59 -7.31
C GLU A 47 8.24 -12.72 -5.81
N ILE A 48 7.69 -11.84 -4.99
CA ILE A 48 7.86 -11.88 -3.53
C ILE A 48 7.34 -13.22 -2.99
N GLU A 49 6.14 -13.62 -3.43
CA GLU A 49 5.55 -14.90 -3.01
C GLU A 49 6.35 -16.11 -3.53
N GLN A 50 6.84 -16.03 -4.76
CA GLN A 50 7.72 -17.07 -5.33
C GLN A 50 9.02 -17.20 -4.56
N LYS A 51 9.51 -16.12 -3.98
CA LYS A 51 10.70 -16.12 -3.13
C LYS A 51 10.42 -16.62 -1.71
N GLY A 52 9.18 -16.97 -1.41
CA GLY A 52 8.80 -17.60 -0.16
C GLY A 52 8.34 -16.65 0.94
N LEU A 53 7.99 -15.42 0.61
CA LEU A 53 7.49 -14.44 1.59
C LEU A 53 6.02 -14.15 1.36
N LEU A 54 5.20 -14.32 2.41
CA LEU A 54 3.81 -13.91 2.43
C LEU A 54 3.66 -12.71 3.35
N MET A 55 2.81 -11.76 2.97
CA MET A 55 2.61 -10.55 3.76
C MET A 55 1.11 -10.26 3.94
N PRO A 56 0.42 -11.01 4.84
CA PRO A 56 -0.98 -10.73 5.13
C PRO A 56 -1.14 -9.44 5.93
N VAL A 57 -2.27 -8.78 5.72
CA VAL A 57 -2.65 -7.58 6.46
C VAL A 57 -3.17 -7.99 7.84
N ILE A 58 -2.65 -7.37 8.90
CA ILE A 58 -3.10 -7.59 10.28
C ILE A 58 -3.76 -6.36 10.89
N ASP A 59 -3.58 -5.19 10.28
CA ASP A 59 -4.20 -3.96 10.78
C ASP A 59 -4.40 -2.98 9.63
N PHE A 60 -5.53 -2.30 9.64
CA PHE A 60 -5.89 -1.32 8.62
C PHE A 60 -6.65 -0.18 9.30
N SER A 61 -6.23 1.04 9.07
CA SER A 61 -6.97 2.21 9.53
C SER A 61 -6.97 3.29 8.45
N ILE A 62 -8.07 4.06 8.40
CA ILE A 62 -8.23 5.12 7.43
C ILE A 62 -9.04 6.26 8.05
N SER A 63 -8.64 7.49 7.74
CA SER A 63 -9.34 8.70 8.15
C SER A 63 -9.81 9.43 6.89
N TYR A 64 -11.13 9.59 6.75
CA TYR A 64 -11.75 10.19 5.58
C TYR A 64 -11.88 11.70 5.76
N LYS A 65 -11.46 12.48 4.75
CA LYS A 65 -11.50 13.94 4.75
C LYS A 65 -12.49 14.49 3.73
N LYS A 66 -12.45 13.98 2.49
CA LYS A 66 -13.30 14.38 1.38
C LYS A 66 -13.67 13.19 0.52
N PRO A 67 -14.85 13.15 -0.08
CA PRO A 67 -15.23 12.08 -0.98
C PRO A 67 -14.58 12.21 -2.34
N ALA A 68 -14.46 11.08 -3.04
CA ALA A 68 -14.14 11.04 -4.46
C ALA A 68 -15.37 10.52 -5.21
N TYR A 69 -15.47 10.86 -6.49
CA TYR A 69 -16.65 10.58 -7.31
C TYR A 69 -16.29 9.70 -8.50
N TYR A 70 -17.31 9.14 -9.13
CA TYR A 70 -17.15 8.37 -10.35
C TYR A 70 -16.33 9.17 -11.37
N ASP A 71 -15.40 8.46 -12.01
CA ASP A 71 -14.51 8.98 -13.06
C ASP A 71 -13.44 9.98 -12.58
N ASP A 72 -13.39 10.27 -11.29
CA ASP A 72 -12.27 11.05 -10.74
C ASP A 72 -10.96 10.29 -10.90
N GLU A 73 -9.88 11.02 -11.18
CA GLU A 73 -8.54 10.47 -11.09
C GLU A 73 -7.98 10.74 -9.69
N ILE A 74 -7.64 9.67 -8.98
CA ILE A 74 -7.07 9.75 -7.63
C ILE A 74 -5.59 9.44 -7.70
N THR A 75 -4.78 10.21 -6.98
CA THR A 75 -3.38 9.89 -6.75
C THR A 75 -3.25 9.24 -5.38
N VAL A 76 -2.76 8.00 -5.35
CA VAL A 76 -2.45 7.27 -4.13
C VAL A 76 -0.96 7.38 -3.87
N ILE A 77 -0.58 8.01 -2.77
CA ILE A 77 0.80 8.09 -2.32
C ILE A 77 1.00 7.01 -1.28
N THR A 78 1.96 6.14 -1.52
CA THR A 78 2.33 5.05 -0.61
C THR A 78 3.70 5.36 -0.01
N LEU A 79 3.80 5.30 1.31
CA LEU A 79 4.99 5.66 2.05
C LEU A 79 5.47 4.48 2.89
N ILE A 80 6.75 4.19 2.80
CA ILE A 80 7.46 3.33 3.76
C ILE A 80 8.44 4.26 4.48
N ARG A 81 8.09 4.67 5.69
CA ARG A 81 8.89 5.65 6.43
C ARG A 81 10.11 5.04 7.07
N GLU A 82 10.01 3.79 7.49
CA GLU A 82 11.08 3.07 8.17
C GLU A 82 11.20 1.66 7.62
N LYS A 83 12.40 1.12 7.64
CA LYS A 83 12.59 -0.29 7.29
C LYS A 83 11.87 -1.16 8.32
N PRO A 84 11.30 -2.31 7.89
CA PRO A 84 10.68 -3.24 8.83
C PRO A 84 11.64 -3.61 9.96
N ASN A 85 11.11 -3.64 11.18
CA ASN A 85 11.82 -4.10 12.36
C ASN A 85 10.98 -5.22 13.00
N GLY A 86 11.57 -6.40 13.17
CA GLY A 86 10.85 -7.58 13.64
C GLY A 86 10.03 -8.19 12.52
N TYR A 87 8.77 -8.54 12.82
CA TYR A 87 7.89 -9.30 11.90
C TYR A 87 6.90 -8.45 11.14
N ARG A 88 6.83 -7.14 11.40
CA ARG A 88 5.81 -6.23 10.87
C ARG A 88 6.39 -5.34 9.79
N PHE A 89 5.55 -5.06 8.78
CA PHE A 89 5.88 -4.14 7.70
C PHE A 89 4.77 -3.10 7.61
N ASN A 90 5.10 -1.84 7.86
CA ASN A 90 4.14 -0.74 7.92
C ASN A 90 4.15 0.11 6.67
N PHE A 91 2.94 0.44 6.20
CA PHE A 91 2.73 1.35 5.07
C PHE A 91 1.81 2.48 5.50
N GLU A 92 2.08 3.68 5.00
CA GLU A 92 1.20 4.82 5.17
C GLU A 92 0.74 5.30 3.80
N TYR A 93 -0.45 5.89 3.76
CA TYR A 93 -1.08 6.31 2.50
C TYR A 93 -1.69 7.69 2.62
N GLU A 94 -1.65 8.41 1.50
CA GLU A 94 -2.38 9.65 1.30
C GLU A 94 -3.05 9.57 -0.07
N CYS A 95 -4.35 9.88 -0.14
CA CYS A 95 -5.06 9.96 -1.41
C CYS A 95 -5.43 11.39 -1.71
N TYR A 96 -5.17 11.81 -2.94
CA TYR A 96 -5.49 13.16 -3.43
C TYR A 96 -6.34 13.07 -4.69
N ASN A 97 -7.22 14.07 -4.88
CA ASN A 97 -7.93 14.21 -6.15
C ASN A 97 -7.12 15.05 -7.14
N SER A 98 -7.64 15.25 -8.35
CA SER A 98 -6.95 16.01 -9.40
C SER A 98 -6.82 17.51 -9.10
N SER A 99 -7.58 18.02 -8.12
CA SER A 99 -7.43 19.38 -7.60
C SER A 99 -6.44 19.46 -6.45
N ASN A 100 -5.70 18.37 -6.21
CA ASN A 100 -4.68 18.25 -5.17
C ASN A 100 -5.23 18.41 -3.75
N GLU A 101 -6.49 18.04 -3.56
CA GLU A 101 -7.12 18.05 -2.24
C GLU A 101 -6.92 16.68 -1.59
N LEU A 102 -6.60 16.69 -0.30
CA LEU A 102 -6.44 15.45 0.48
C LEU A 102 -7.81 14.82 0.73
N LEU A 103 -7.99 13.60 0.23
CA LEU A 103 -9.24 12.84 0.37
C LEU A 103 -9.26 12.00 1.62
N ASN A 104 -8.15 11.35 1.93
CA ASN A 104 -8.02 10.50 3.12
C ASN A 104 -6.55 10.22 3.39
N THR A 105 -6.29 9.73 4.60
CA THR A 105 -5.00 9.19 5.02
C THR A 105 -5.24 7.82 5.63
N GLY A 106 -4.25 6.94 5.54
CA GLY A 106 -4.39 5.60 6.07
C GLY A 106 -3.09 4.93 6.44
N LYS A 107 -3.23 3.82 7.16
CA LYS A 107 -2.12 2.98 7.58
C LYS A 107 -2.50 1.52 7.41
N VAL A 108 -1.55 0.73 6.93
CA VAL A 108 -1.70 -0.72 6.83
C VAL A 108 -0.47 -1.35 7.45
N THR A 109 -0.69 -2.33 8.32
CA THR A 109 0.38 -3.15 8.86
C THR A 109 0.22 -4.56 8.32
N LEU A 110 1.30 -5.08 7.74
CA LEU A 110 1.38 -6.48 7.33
C LEU A 110 2.33 -7.22 8.26
N VAL A 111 2.16 -8.52 8.34
CA VAL A 111 3.13 -9.38 9.01
C VAL A 111 3.85 -10.19 7.93
N MET A 112 5.13 -10.44 8.13
CA MET A 112 5.90 -11.24 7.20
C MET A 112 5.89 -12.69 7.65
N LEU A 113 5.48 -13.59 6.75
CA LEU A 113 5.39 -15.01 6.99
C LEU A 113 6.27 -15.77 5.99
N GLU A 114 6.90 -16.80 6.47
CA GLU A 114 7.66 -17.72 5.64
C GLU A 114 6.73 -18.78 5.06
N LYS A 115 6.70 -18.89 3.76
CA LYS A 115 6.03 -19.97 3.04
C LYS A 115 7.01 -21.15 2.96
N PRO A 116 6.64 -22.39 3.17
CA PRO A 116 5.33 -22.97 3.41
C PRO A 116 4.97 -23.16 4.89
N THR A 117 5.84 -22.76 5.83
CA THR A 117 5.64 -23.02 7.25
C THR A 117 4.58 -22.13 7.87
N ASN A 118 4.26 -20.97 7.25
CA ASN A 118 3.40 -19.91 7.77
C ASN A 118 3.89 -19.35 9.12
N LYS A 119 5.17 -19.47 9.40
CA LYS A 119 5.79 -18.89 10.60
C LYS A 119 6.20 -17.45 10.31
N MET A 120 6.09 -16.60 11.31
CA MET A 120 6.57 -15.23 11.22
C MET A 120 8.06 -15.20 10.98
N THR A 121 8.51 -14.30 10.12
CA THR A 121 9.91 -14.11 9.79
C THR A 121 10.26 -12.63 9.76
N LYS A 122 11.50 -12.34 10.04
CA LYS A 122 12.07 -11.02 9.81
C LYS A 122 12.25 -10.81 8.31
N ILE A 123 12.47 -9.56 7.92
CA ILE A 123 12.67 -9.25 6.52
C ILE A 123 13.85 -10.07 5.96
N PRO A 124 13.65 -10.75 4.81
CA PRO A 124 14.74 -11.46 4.15
C PRO A 124 15.80 -10.49 3.61
N GLU A 125 17.04 -10.98 3.55
CA GLU A 125 18.18 -10.16 3.08
C GLU A 125 17.96 -9.58 1.68
N TRP A 126 17.41 -10.37 0.75
CA TRP A 126 17.17 -9.90 -0.62
C TRP A 126 16.19 -8.74 -0.67
N PHE A 127 15.22 -8.70 0.24
CA PHE A 127 14.24 -7.61 0.33
C PHE A 127 14.87 -6.40 1.05
N GLU A 128 15.57 -6.64 2.14
CA GLU A 128 16.23 -5.58 2.89
C GLU A 128 17.23 -4.82 2.01
N ASN A 129 17.99 -5.54 1.18
CA ASN A 129 18.95 -4.92 0.26
C ASN A 129 18.26 -3.95 -0.71
N ALA A 130 17.07 -4.31 -1.19
CA ALA A 130 16.31 -3.42 -2.06
C ALA A 130 15.85 -2.15 -1.33
N LEU A 131 15.43 -2.29 -0.08
CA LEU A 131 15.02 -1.17 0.76
C LEU A 131 16.18 -0.26 1.13
N ASN A 132 17.36 -0.82 1.33
CA ASN A 132 18.54 -0.06 1.75
C ASN A 132 18.86 1.10 0.82
N ARG A 133 18.56 0.97 -0.47
CA ARG A 133 18.78 2.04 -1.45
C ARG A 133 18.03 3.32 -1.12
N PHE A 134 16.95 3.22 -0.34
CA PHE A 134 16.08 4.34 0.01
C PHE A 134 16.31 4.86 1.43
N PHE A 135 17.12 4.18 2.22
CA PHE A 135 17.34 4.49 3.63
C PHE A 135 18.80 4.75 3.98
N LEU A 136 19.69 4.73 3.01
CA LEU A 136 21.09 5.08 3.23
C LEU A 136 21.24 6.59 3.39
N PRO A 137 22.18 7.03 4.24
CA PRO A 137 22.49 8.46 4.38
C PRO A 137 23.11 9.03 3.12
#